data_5110918d741e8819252125508aa2c4d6
#
_entry.id   5110918d741e8819252125508aa2c4d6
#
_cell.length_a   1.000
_cell.length_b   1.000
_cell.length_c   1.000
_cell.angle_alpha   90.00
_cell.angle_beta   90.00
_cell.angle_gamma   90.00
#
_symmetry.space_group_name_H-M   'P 1'
#
loop_
_entity.id
_entity.type
_entity.pdbx_description
1 polymer ?
#
loop_
_entity_poly.entity_id
_entity_poly.type
_entity_poly.pdbx_seq_one_letter_code
_entity_poly.pdbx_strand_id
1 'polypeptide(L)'
;MKADRNAIEQAYAFFHQKAKVYKYSASEREKDHIEDTIASYVNAMSPILYAALSEGNDAYLKEHCTFGRQLENAIAKMERLLGIN
;
A
#
# COMPACT_ATOMS: atom_id res chain seq x y z
N MET A 1 17.28 -7.45 -8.67
CA MET A 1 17.50 -6.11 -8.11
C MET A 1 16.57 -5.85 -6.96
N LYS A 2 17.08 -5.21 -5.93
CA LYS A 2 16.24 -4.81 -4.78
C LYS A 2 15.58 -3.47 -5.07
N ALA A 3 14.40 -3.28 -4.51
CA ALA A 3 13.74 -1.99 -4.55
C ALA A 3 14.55 -0.95 -3.78
N ASP A 4 14.57 0.28 -4.27
CA ASP A 4 15.25 1.38 -3.61
C ASP A 4 14.61 1.66 -2.26
N ARG A 5 15.43 1.79 -1.21
CA ARG A 5 14.95 2.11 0.13
C ARG A 5 14.14 3.40 0.15
N ASN A 6 14.60 4.42 -0.56
CA ASN A 6 13.90 5.70 -0.62
C ASN A 6 12.50 5.54 -1.21
N ALA A 7 12.35 4.72 -2.26
CA ALA A 7 11.05 4.43 -2.85
C ALA A 7 10.14 3.71 -1.85
N ILE A 8 10.69 2.78 -1.07
CA ILE A 8 9.92 2.08 -0.04
C ILE A 8 9.49 3.06 1.06
N GLU A 9 10.36 3.96 1.48
CA GLU A 9 10.03 4.96 2.49
C GLU A 9 8.90 5.88 2.02
N GLN A 10 8.92 6.30 0.77
CA GLN A 10 7.87 7.14 0.21
C GLN A 10 6.53 6.39 0.16
N ALA A 11 6.56 5.15 -0.28
CA ALA A 11 5.35 4.32 -0.33
C ALA A 11 4.80 4.08 1.09
N TYR A 12 5.69 3.81 2.02
CA TYR A 12 5.30 3.59 3.41
C TYR A 12 4.59 4.81 4.00
N ALA A 13 5.16 6.00 3.82
CA ALA A 13 4.56 7.23 4.32
C ALA A 13 3.18 7.46 3.72
N PHE A 14 3.05 7.26 2.41
CA PHE A 14 1.79 7.42 1.70
C PHE A 14 0.74 6.43 2.20
N PHE A 15 1.09 5.15 2.25
CA PHE A 15 0.16 4.09 2.66
C PHE A 15 -0.24 4.25 4.12
N HIS A 16 0.71 4.58 4.99
CA HIS A 16 0.45 4.75 6.42
C HIS A 16 -0.55 5.89 6.65
N GLN A 17 -0.37 7.01 5.98
CA GLN A 17 -1.28 8.15 6.09
C GLN A 17 -2.69 7.78 5.61
N LYS A 18 -2.78 7.11 4.46
CA LYS A 18 -4.07 6.72 3.90
C LYS A 18 -4.76 5.66 4.77
N ALA A 19 -4.00 4.72 5.29
CA ALA A 19 -4.54 3.67 6.15
C ALA A 19 -5.13 4.25 7.44
N LYS A 20 -4.48 5.25 8.00
CA LYS A 20 -4.97 5.90 9.22
C LYS A 20 -6.33 6.54 9.00
N VAL A 21 -6.49 7.27 7.89
CA VAL A 21 -7.78 7.87 7.54
C VAL A 21 -8.81 6.80 7.22
N TYR A 22 -8.42 5.80 6.45
CA TYR A 22 -9.30 4.71 6.05
C TYR A 22 -9.89 3.97 7.25
N LYS A 23 -9.05 3.71 8.24
CA LYS A 23 -9.44 2.91 9.41
C LYS A 23 -10.27 3.69 10.42
N TYR A 24 -9.95 4.97 10.63
CA TYR A 24 -10.50 5.70 11.77
C TYR A 24 -11.46 6.83 11.42
N SER A 25 -11.39 7.39 10.25
CA SER A 25 -12.11 8.64 9.94
C SER A 25 -12.97 8.60 8.69
N ALA A 26 -12.77 7.62 7.81
CA ALA A 26 -13.37 7.67 6.48
C ALA A 26 -14.82 7.23 6.49
N SER A 27 -15.68 7.98 5.79
CA SER A 27 -17.00 7.53 5.39
C SER A 27 -16.86 6.51 4.25
N GLU A 28 -17.96 5.86 3.85
CA GLU A 28 -17.91 4.90 2.74
C GLU A 28 -17.40 5.54 1.44
N ARG A 29 -17.82 6.77 1.17
CA ARG A 29 -17.34 7.51 -0.02
C ARG A 29 -15.85 7.78 0.07
N GLU A 30 -15.37 8.18 1.24
CA GLU A 30 -13.94 8.44 1.44
C GLU A 30 -13.12 7.16 1.32
N LYS A 31 -13.65 6.04 1.82
CA LYS A 31 -12.98 4.75 1.67
C LYS A 31 -12.83 4.36 0.20
N ASP A 32 -13.89 4.55 -0.59
CA ASP A 32 -13.83 4.28 -2.03
C ASP A 32 -12.78 5.16 -2.70
N HIS A 33 -12.73 6.44 -2.31
CA HIS A 33 -11.75 7.37 -2.86
C HIS A 33 -10.33 6.96 -2.49
N ILE A 34 -10.11 6.51 -1.25
CA ILE A 34 -8.80 6.05 -0.80
C ILE A 34 -8.39 4.79 -1.56
N GLU A 35 -9.31 3.86 -1.78
CA GLU A 35 -9.04 2.66 -2.56
C GLU A 35 -8.60 3.02 -3.97
N ASP A 36 -9.28 3.95 -4.62
CA ASP A 36 -8.92 4.40 -5.96
C ASP A 36 -7.56 5.10 -5.96
N THR A 37 -7.30 5.92 -4.97
CA THR A 37 -6.05 6.65 -4.84
C THR A 37 -4.87 5.68 -4.69
N ILE A 38 -5.03 4.68 -3.84
CA ILE A 38 -3.98 3.68 -3.61
C ILE A 38 -3.80 2.81 -4.84
N ALA A 39 -4.88 2.41 -5.50
CA ALA A 39 -4.79 1.64 -6.74
C ALA A 39 -4.01 2.40 -7.81
N SER A 40 -4.27 3.70 -7.94
CA SER A 40 -3.52 4.55 -8.88
C SER A 40 -2.03 4.62 -8.52
N TYR A 41 -1.73 4.74 -7.23
CA TYR A 41 -0.35 4.76 -6.77
C TYR A 41 0.36 3.45 -7.11
N VAL A 42 -0.30 2.32 -6.83
CA VAL A 42 0.25 0.99 -7.12
C VAL A 42 0.51 0.82 -8.60
N ASN A 43 -0.41 1.27 -9.45
CA ASN A 43 -0.25 1.17 -10.91
C ASN A 43 0.88 2.05 -11.42
N ALA A 44 1.20 3.14 -10.73
CA ALA A 44 2.24 4.08 -11.15
C ALA A 44 3.62 3.74 -10.58
N MET A 45 3.70 2.85 -9.61
CA MET A 45 5.00 2.53 -9.00
C MET A 45 5.87 1.72 -9.95
N SER A 46 7.19 1.73 -9.70
CA SER A 46 8.12 0.99 -10.53
C SER A 46 7.84 -0.51 -10.48
N PRO A 47 8.10 -1.25 -11.56
CA PRO A 47 7.92 -2.70 -11.56
C PRO A 47 8.74 -3.41 -10.48
N ILE A 48 9.91 -2.89 -10.16
CA ILE A 48 10.77 -3.48 -9.13
C ILE A 48 10.11 -3.34 -7.76
N LEU A 49 9.59 -2.15 -7.46
CA LEU A 49 8.89 -1.91 -6.20
C LEU A 49 7.61 -2.73 -6.12
N TYR A 50 6.85 -2.76 -7.20
CA TYR A 50 5.62 -3.57 -7.24
C TYR A 50 5.92 -5.04 -6.96
N ALA A 51 6.93 -5.60 -7.59
CA ALA A 51 7.31 -7.00 -7.39
C ALA A 51 7.72 -7.26 -5.94
N ALA A 52 8.48 -6.33 -5.35
CA ALA A 52 8.93 -6.48 -3.97
C ALA A 52 7.78 -6.46 -2.97
N LEU A 53 6.78 -5.63 -3.20
CA LEU A 53 5.67 -5.47 -2.26
C LEU A 53 4.55 -6.47 -2.50
N SER A 54 4.23 -6.78 -3.75
CA SER A 54 3.10 -7.64 -4.08
C SER A 54 3.42 -9.13 -3.95
N GLU A 55 4.68 -9.50 -4.04
CA GLU A 55 5.14 -10.88 -3.99
C GLU A 55 4.41 -11.78 -4.99
N GLY A 56 4.12 -11.23 -6.17
CA GLY A 56 3.46 -11.98 -7.24
C GLY A 56 1.93 -12.02 -7.13
N ASN A 57 1.36 -11.30 -6.21
CA ASN A 57 -0.09 -11.25 -6.07
C ASN A 57 -0.70 -10.29 -7.08
N ASP A 58 -1.38 -10.81 -8.09
CA ASP A 58 -2.01 -10.01 -9.14
C ASP A 58 -3.16 -9.13 -8.64
N ALA A 59 -3.78 -9.53 -7.52
CA ALA A 59 -4.89 -8.80 -6.93
C ALA A 59 -4.43 -7.80 -5.86
N TYR A 60 -3.14 -7.52 -5.78
CA TYR A 60 -2.54 -6.69 -4.74
C TYR A 60 -3.19 -5.30 -4.70
N LEU A 61 -3.89 -5.02 -3.60
CA LEU A 61 -4.59 -3.74 -3.34
C LEU A 61 -5.60 -3.38 -4.45
N LYS A 62 -6.22 -4.39 -5.06
CA LYS A 62 -7.21 -4.19 -6.13
C LYS A 62 -8.59 -4.71 -5.77
N GLU A 63 -8.71 -5.59 -4.79
CA GLU A 63 -9.99 -6.16 -4.40
C GLU A 63 -10.60 -5.38 -3.25
N HIS A 64 -11.83 -4.93 -3.45
CA HIS A 64 -12.56 -4.16 -2.45
C HIS A 64 -12.75 -4.93 -1.14
N CYS A 65 -13.16 -6.19 -1.23
CA CYS A 65 -13.50 -6.99 -0.04
C CYS A 65 -12.32 -7.23 0.90
N THR A 66 -11.11 -7.31 0.35
CA THR A 66 -9.89 -7.60 1.13
C THR A 66 -8.97 -6.39 1.25
N PHE A 67 -9.43 -5.23 0.80
CA PHE A 67 -8.56 -4.06 0.68
C PHE A 67 -7.95 -3.66 2.02
N GLY A 68 -8.75 -3.57 3.07
CA GLY A 68 -8.27 -3.17 4.39
C GLY A 68 -7.18 -4.09 4.91
N ARG A 69 -7.39 -5.40 4.76
CA ARG A 69 -6.41 -6.40 5.18
C ARG A 69 -5.12 -6.28 4.36
N GLN A 70 -5.27 -6.14 3.04
CA GLN A 70 -4.10 -6.03 2.17
C GLN A 70 -3.32 -4.76 2.46
N LEU A 71 -4.01 -3.67 2.77
CA LEU A 71 -3.35 -2.41 3.11
C LEU A 71 -2.54 -2.55 4.40
N GLU A 72 -3.11 -3.18 5.43
CA GLU A 72 -2.38 -3.42 6.68
C GLU A 72 -1.17 -4.33 6.45
N ASN A 73 -1.33 -5.38 5.65
CA ASN A 73 -0.24 -6.29 5.31
C ASN A 73 0.87 -5.59 4.53
N ALA A 74 0.49 -4.69 3.61
CA ALA A 74 1.46 -3.92 2.83
C ALA A 74 2.29 -3.02 3.75
N ILE A 75 1.65 -2.36 4.70
CA ILE A 75 2.34 -1.49 5.66
C ILE A 75 3.30 -2.33 6.52
N ALA A 76 2.84 -3.46 7.03
CA ALA A 76 3.70 -4.35 7.83
C ALA A 76 4.91 -4.84 7.04
N LYS A 77 4.69 -5.18 5.77
CA LYS A 77 5.78 -5.61 4.89
C LYS A 77 6.82 -4.51 4.71
N MET A 78 6.37 -3.29 4.47
CA MET A 78 7.28 -2.15 4.31
C MET A 78 8.03 -1.86 5.59
N GLU A 79 7.39 -1.98 6.75
CA GLU A 79 8.06 -1.82 8.04
C GLU A 79 9.19 -2.83 8.20
N ARG A 80 8.93 -4.09 7.81
CA ARG A 80 9.98 -5.12 7.87
C ARG A 80 11.13 -4.80 6.93
N LEU A 81 10.81 -4.36 5.72
CA LEU A 81 11.84 -4.01 4.72
C LEU A 81 12.68 -2.82 5.15
N LEU A 82 12.08 -1.89 5.88
CA LEU A 82 12.78 -0.69 6.37
C LEU A 82 13.48 -0.93 7.72
N GLY A 83 13.19 -2.03 8.37
CA GLY A 83 13.81 -2.35 9.66
C GLY A 83 13.30 -1.53 10.82
N ILE A 84 12.08 -0.99 10.75
CA ILE A 84 11.50 -0.15 11.79
C ILE A 84 10.46 -0.89 12.65
N ASN A 85 10.33 -2.17 12.44
CA ASN A 85 9.38 -2.99 13.21
C ASN A 85 10.14 -4.01 14.03
#